data_19b6d1da6acaaa29993d4aa3322b349b
#
_entry.id   19b6d1da6acaaa29993d4aa3322b349b
#
_cell.length_a   1.000
_cell.length_b   1.000
_cell.length_c   1.000
_cell.angle_alpha   90.00
_cell.angle_beta   90.00
_cell.angle_gamma   90.00
#
_symmetry.space_group_name_H-M   'P 1'
#
loop_
_entity.id
_entity.type
_entity.pdbx_description
1 polymer ?
#
loop_
_entity_poly.entity_id
_entity_poly.type
_entity_poly.pdbx_seq_one_letter_code
_entity_poly.pdbx_strand_id
1 'polypeptide(L)'
;MKKSLLALAALGAFAGSAQAQSSVTVYGIIDVGFAKIDGTNGGDNATNNRNGAKTAVGAFNSGNLSTSRLGFRGVEDIGGGTRASFVAEIGLTPTSNGFSGSSNVGSSPLGATYPHNSNAVDNRQTYLGLGQKGIGEARIGRQYTPVHESMCATNAGQCNGIAGDLIYQGANSSSTRTVANGIGVAAQIRASNSITFRTENIQGFQVTGLYSANNTNISEQQAATTVTGLGAINYRMQGGNISYTGIKNLDVRFASQLTTMNRDNANTTTAANALIGNQWISATPAVTTIARSAQRDQFASISYDFGAAKVALQQVVLEVEAVNALTVKRTANQVAVTAPVTKVISAWASYGQGKYKSATSHTNYDFSGYQAGATYALSKRTSLYAIYGSATQDAVTAGNTKYSDTQYAIGARHSF
;
A
#
# COMPACT_ATOMS: atom_id res chain seq x y z
N MET A 1 21.05 -47.41 -40.85
CA MET A 1 19.64 -47.09 -40.54
C MET A 1 19.31 -46.98 -39.04
N LYS A 2 19.83 -47.83 -38.14
CA LYS A 2 19.51 -47.77 -36.69
C LYS A 2 20.05 -46.53 -35.99
N LYS A 3 21.20 -45.98 -36.42
CA LYS A 3 21.82 -44.76 -35.82
C LYS A 3 21.09 -43.45 -36.17
N SER A 4 20.49 -43.39 -37.36
CA SER A 4 19.71 -42.23 -37.83
C SER A 4 18.33 -42.16 -37.15
N LEU A 5 17.72 -43.32 -36.85
CA LEU A 5 16.47 -43.36 -36.06
C LEU A 5 16.67 -42.93 -34.64
N LEU A 6 17.81 -43.29 -34.01
CA LEU A 6 18.15 -42.83 -32.66
C LEU A 6 18.40 -41.33 -32.57
N ALA A 7 19.06 -40.78 -33.59
CA ALA A 7 19.27 -39.33 -33.70
C ALA A 7 17.95 -38.57 -33.92
N LEU A 8 17.05 -39.14 -34.73
CA LEU A 8 15.72 -38.54 -34.93
C LEU A 8 14.83 -38.63 -33.71
N ALA A 9 14.91 -39.73 -32.95
CA ALA A 9 14.20 -39.86 -31.67
C ALA A 9 14.75 -38.94 -30.60
N ALA A 10 16.07 -38.75 -30.55
CA ALA A 10 16.70 -37.78 -29.63
C ALA A 10 16.31 -36.32 -30.03
N LEU A 11 16.34 -35.97 -31.31
CA LEU A 11 15.85 -34.67 -31.78
C LEU A 11 14.36 -34.46 -31.50
N GLY A 12 13.55 -35.50 -31.66
CA GLY A 12 12.12 -35.45 -31.29
C GLY A 12 11.87 -35.28 -29.80
N ALA A 13 12.70 -35.92 -28.96
CA ALA A 13 12.64 -35.74 -27.50
C ALA A 13 13.08 -34.32 -27.06
N PHE A 14 14.10 -33.75 -27.72
CA PHE A 14 14.52 -32.37 -27.49
C PHE A 14 13.50 -31.35 -28.05
N ALA A 15 12.85 -31.61 -29.16
CA ALA A 15 11.79 -30.75 -29.71
C ALA A 15 10.52 -30.77 -28.84
N GLY A 16 10.22 -31.91 -28.17
CA GLY A 16 9.11 -32.01 -27.23
C GLY A 16 9.34 -31.24 -25.91
N SER A 17 10.57 -31.10 -25.48
CA SER A 17 10.93 -30.32 -24.29
C SER A 17 11.03 -28.82 -24.57
N ALA A 18 11.13 -28.38 -25.83
CA ALA A 18 11.16 -26.97 -26.22
C ALA A 18 9.77 -26.32 -26.32
N GLN A 19 8.70 -27.04 -26.02
CA GLN A 19 7.34 -26.52 -25.88
C GLN A 19 7.06 -26.03 -24.43
N ALA A 20 8.09 -25.53 -23.73
CA ALA A 20 7.86 -24.68 -22.57
C ALA A 20 7.13 -23.42 -23.07
N GLN A 21 5.82 -23.43 -23.01
CA GLN A 21 4.97 -22.34 -23.49
C GLN A 21 5.13 -21.16 -22.55
N SER A 22 6.22 -20.40 -22.75
CA SER A 22 6.40 -19.12 -22.08
C SER A 22 5.34 -18.16 -22.59
N SER A 23 4.42 -17.76 -21.74
CA SER A 23 3.39 -16.79 -22.10
C SER A 23 3.67 -15.45 -21.43
N VAL A 24 3.80 -14.42 -22.23
CA VAL A 24 3.83 -13.04 -21.75
C VAL A 24 2.44 -12.43 -21.95
N THR A 25 1.85 -11.97 -20.86
CA THR A 25 0.56 -11.30 -20.86
C THR A 25 0.78 -9.82 -20.59
N VAL A 26 0.25 -8.97 -21.47
CA VAL A 26 0.08 -7.54 -21.20
C VAL A 26 -1.24 -7.37 -20.47
N TYR A 27 -1.25 -6.61 -19.39
CA TYR A 27 -2.44 -6.31 -18.63
C TYR A 27 -2.43 -4.89 -18.10
N GLY A 28 -3.58 -4.37 -17.75
CA GLY A 28 -3.63 -3.03 -17.19
C GLY A 28 -5.01 -2.62 -16.72
N ILE A 29 -5.04 -1.42 -16.16
CA ILE A 29 -6.25 -0.73 -15.72
C ILE A 29 -6.11 0.73 -16.11
N ILE A 30 -7.16 1.27 -16.72
CA ILE A 30 -7.38 2.71 -16.85
C ILE A 30 -8.62 3.05 -16.03
N ASP A 31 -8.44 3.90 -15.05
CA ASP A 31 -9.48 4.41 -14.16
C ASP A 31 -9.44 5.93 -14.21
N VAL A 32 -10.48 6.52 -14.72
CA VAL A 32 -10.62 7.97 -14.87
C VAL A 32 -12.00 8.41 -14.37
N GLY A 33 -12.05 9.55 -13.70
CA GLY A 33 -13.29 10.03 -13.15
C GLY A 33 -13.18 11.45 -12.63
N PHE A 34 -14.29 11.94 -12.11
CA PHE A 34 -14.36 13.18 -11.37
C PHE A 34 -14.43 12.86 -9.88
N ALA A 35 -13.63 13.51 -9.07
CA ALA A 35 -13.74 13.47 -7.62
C ALA A 35 -13.86 14.88 -7.07
N LYS A 36 -14.70 15.02 -6.05
CA LYS A 36 -14.77 16.24 -5.25
C LYS A 36 -14.47 15.90 -3.80
N ILE A 37 -13.76 16.81 -3.18
CA ILE A 37 -13.32 16.74 -1.79
C ILE A 37 -13.84 17.99 -1.09
N ASP A 38 -14.60 17.78 -0.04
CA ASP A 38 -15.06 18.84 0.87
C ASP A 38 -14.51 18.52 2.27
N GLY A 39 -13.75 19.43 2.86
CA GLY A 39 -13.15 19.18 4.15
C GLY A 39 -13.08 20.41 5.02
N THR A 40 -13.06 20.17 6.31
CA THR A 40 -12.81 21.20 7.32
C THR A 40 -11.49 20.88 7.98
N ASN A 41 -10.57 21.83 7.98
CA ASN A 41 -9.29 21.69 8.65
C ASN A 41 -9.47 22.03 10.12
N GLY A 42 -9.31 21.06 11.00
CA GLY A 42 -9.29 21.24 12.46
C GLY A 42 -7.95 21.82 12.97
N GLY A 43 -7.17 22.40 12.09
CA GLY A 43 -5.77 22.72 12.28
C GLY A 43 -5.41 23.47 13.53
N ASP A 44 -4.59 22.82 14.31
CA ASP A 44 -3.82 23.42 15.38
C ASP A 44 -2.46 23.83 14.83
N ASN A 45 -2.43 24.92 14.11
CA ASN A 45 -1.16 25.49 13.68
C ASN A 45 -1.09 26.93 14.16
N ALA A 46 -0.40 27.13 15.26
CA ALA A 46 -0.15 28.45 15.86
C ALA A 46 0.45 29.45 14.85
N THR A 47 0.98 28.95 13.75
CA THR A 47 1.61 29.77 12.69
C THR A 47 0.65 30.14 11.55
N ASN A 48 -0.42 29.39 11.29
CA ASN A 48 -1.26 29.58 10.11
C ASN A 48 -2.75 29.91 10.39
N ASN A 49 -3.17 29.93 11.63
CA ASN A 49 -4.54 30.32 12.05
C ASN A 49 -5.68 29.80 11.15
N ARG A 50 -5.59 28.54 10.70
CA ARG A 50 -6.56 27.92 9.79
C ARG A 50 -7.57 27.01 10.48
N ASN A 51 -7.82 27.23 11.76
CA ASN A 51 -8.82 26.47 12.50
C ASN A 51 -10.20 26.70 11.87
N GLY A 52 -10.85 25.62 11.46
CA GLY A 52 -12.15 25.67 10.81
C GLY A 52 -12.13 26.08 9.33
N ALA A 53 -10.96 26.23 8.71
CA ALA A 53 -10.87 26.53 7.28
C ALA A 53 -11.52 25.40 6.46
N LYS A 54 -12.48 25.79 5.62
CA LYS A 54 -13.14 24.88 4.68
C LYS A 54 -12.38 24.82 3.38
N THR A 55 -12.23 23.63 2.84
CA THR A 55 -11.65 23.42 1.51
C THR A 55 -12.64 22.63 0.67
N ALA A 56 -12.93 23.10 -0.54
CA ALA A 56 -13.71 22.38 -1.53
C ALA A 56 -12.91 22.34 -2.83
N VAL A 57 -12.54 21.15 -3.30
CA VAL A 57 -11.79 20.98 -4.54
C VAL A 57 -12.43 19.86 -5.34
N GLY A 58 -12.75 20.13 -6.59
CA GLY A 58 -13.23 19.13 -7.53
C GLY A 58 -12.34 19.09 -8.77
N ALA A 59 -11.98 17.91 -9.23
CA ALA A 59 -11.15 17.73 -10.40
C ALA A 59 -11.42 16.38 -11.10
N PHE A 60 -11.15 16.35 -12.41
CA PHE A 60 -10.95 15.09 -13.09
C PHE A 60 -9.61 14.51 -12.67
N ASN A 61 -9.62 13.28 -12.26
CA ASN A 61 -8.43 12.57 -11.80
C ASN A 61 -8.47 11.08 -12.21
N SER A 62 -7.37 10.40 -11.92
CA SER A 62 -7.25 8.96 -12.18
C SER A 62 -7.13 8.19 -10.86
N GLY A 63 -7.61 6.94 -10.87
CA GLY A 63 -7.36 6.01 -9.78
C GLY A 63 -8.28 6.18 -8.57
N ASN A 64 -9.50 6.69 -8.73
CA ASN A 64 -10.45 6.82 -7.63
C ASN A 64 -10.89 5.46 -7.08
N LEU A 65 -11.23 4.51 -7.95
CA LEU A 65 -11.59 3.14 -7.55
C LEU A 65 -10.35 2.22 -7.55
N SER A 66 -9.49 2.34 -8.57
CA SER A 66 -8.27 1.52 -8.70
C SER A 66 -7.18 2.31 -9.38
N THR A 67 -5.98 2.34 -8.85
CA THR A 67 -4.84 3.03 -9.48
C THR A 67 -4.62 2.53 -10.90
N SER A 68 -4.59 3.45 -11.87
CA SER A 68 -4.30 3.15 -13.27
C SER A 68 -2.90 2.59 -13.45
N ARG A 69 -2.73 1.58 -14.31
CA ARG A 69 -1.48 0.84 -14.45
C ARG A 69 -1.37 0.12 -15.78
N LEU A 70 -0.14 -0.14 -16.19
CA LEU A 70 0.21 -1.04 -17.27
C LEU A 70 1.22 -2.06 -16.74
N GLY A 71 1.04 -3.33 -17.05
CA GLY A 71 1.89 -4.40 -16.58
C GLY A 71 2.16 -5.47 -17.63
N PHE A 72 3.29 -6.14 -17.44
CA PHE A 72 3.70 -7.33 -18.15
C PHE A 72 3.93 -8.42 -17.13
N ARG A 73 3.42 -9.60 -17.39
CA ARG A 73 3.68 -10.79 -16.56
C ARG A 73 3.91 -11.99 -17.44
N GLY A 74 4.77 -12.86 -16.99
CA GLY A 74 5.04 -14.12 -17.68
C GLY A 74 5.29 -15.25 -16.71
N VAL A 75 5.03 -16.45 -17.19
CA VAL A 75 5.35 -17.70 -16.49
C VAL A 75 5.98 -18.63 -17.49
N GLU A 76 7.08 -19.27 -17.11
CA GLU A 76 7.79 -20.29 -17.83
C GLU A 76 7.81 -21.57 -17.00
N ASP A 77 7.38 -22.68 -17.60
CA ASP A 77 7.51 -24.01 -16.97
C ASP A 77 8.93 -24.54 -17.27
N ILE A 78 9.73 -24.70 -16.21
CA ILE A 78 11.11 -25.20 -16.30
C ILE A 78 11.14 -26.74 -16.29
N GLY A 79 10.00 -27.38 -15.96
CA GLY A 79 9.90 -28.81 -15.80
C GLY A 79 10.03 -29.27 -14.33
N GLY A 80 9.70 -30.53 -14.08
CA GLY A 80 9.76 -31.10 -12.73
C GLY A 80 8.84 -30.43 -11.71
N GLY A 81 7.81 -29.68 -12.15
CA GLY A 81 6.94 -28.90 -11.29
C GLY A 81 7.53 -27.55 -10.89
N THR A 82 8.67 -27.15 -11.47
CA THR A 82 9.34 -25.87 -11.25
C THR A 82 8.89 -24.87 -12.30
N ARG A 83 8.64 -23.63 -11.88
CA ARG A 83 8.27 -22.51 -12.77
C ARG A 83 9.04 -21.26 -12.41
N ALA A 84 9.47 -20.52 -13.43
CA ALA A 84 9.90 -19.13 -13.29
C ALA A 84 8.73 -18.20 -13.59
N SER A 85 8.67 -17.07 -12.93
CA SER A 85 7.66 -16.03 -13.14
C SER A 85 8.29 -14.65 -13.11
N PHE A 86 7.69 -13.68 -13.79
CA PHE A 86 8.04 -12.29 -13.63
C PHE A 86 6.81 -11.39 -13.68
N VAL A 87 6.93 -10.25 -13.05
CA VAL A 87 5.99 -9.12 -13.16
C VAL A 87 6.80 -7.84 -13.33
N ALA A 88 6.35 -6.98 -14.24
CA ALA A 88 6.79 -5.60 -14.37
C ALA A 88 5.54 -4.72 -14.52
N GLU A 89 5.23 -3.91 -13.52
CA GLU A 89 4.03 -3.07 -13.47
C GLU A 89 4.38 -1.62 -13.19
N ILE A 90 3.91 -0.71 -14.04
CA ILE A 90 4.07 0.73 -13.93
C ILE A 90 2.74 1.42 -13.63
N GLY A 91 2.77 2.48 -12.84
CA GLY A 91 1.63 3.35 -12.60
C GLY A 91 1.39 4.27 -13.80
N LEU A 92 0.12 4.56 -14.09
CA LEU A 92 -0.29 5.50 -15.13
C LEU A 92 -1.04 6.67 -14.49
N THR A 93 -0.90 7.85 -15.10
CA THR A 93 -1.61 9.08 -14.71
C THR A 93 -2.39 9.66 -15.90
N PRO A 94 -3.45 8.98 -16.37
CA PRO A 94 -4.14 9.32 -17.63
C PRO A 94 -4.79 10.71 -17.65
N THR A 95 -4.92 11.37 -16.52
CA THR A 95 -5.50 12.73 -16.42
C THR A 95 -4.45 13.83 -16.24
N SER A 96 -3.16 13.50 -16.30
CA SER A 96 -2.07 14.47 -16.21
C SER A 96 -1.29 14.55 -17.52
N ASN A 97 -0.43 15.55 -17.65
CA ASN A 97 0.48 15.71 -18.79
C ASN A 97 1.65 14.70 -18.76
N GLY A 98 1.85 13.99 -17.68
CA GLY A 98 2.85 12.93 -17.56
C GLY A 98 2.23 11.55 -17.75
N PHE A 99 2.88 10.69 -18.54
CA PHE A 99 2.42 9.33 -18.79
C PHE A 99 2.39 8.49 -17.50
N SER A 100 3.41 8.64 -16.70
CA SER A 100 3.54 8.00 -15.39
C SER A 100 4.07 9.04 -14.42
N GLY A 101 3.32 9.34 -13.39
CA GLY A 101 3.75 10.23 -12.33
C GLY A 101 4.21 9.43 -11.14
N SER A 102 5.42 9.63 -10.70
CA SER A 102 5.80 9.29 -9.34
C SER A 102 5.04 10.20 -8.39
N SER A 103 3.77 9.94 -8.18
CA SER A 103 3.14 10.44 -6.97
C SER A 103 3.82 9.69 -5.85
N ASN A 104 4.64 10.36 -5.10
CA ASN A 104 5.46 9.92 -3.99
C ASN A 104 4.74 9.13 -2.96
N VAL A 105 4.23 8.00 -3.35
CA VAL A 105 3.64 7.16 -2.40
C VAL A 105 4.73 6.32 -1.82
N GLY A 106 5.34 6.88 -0.86
CA GLY A 106 6.01 6.32 0.26
C GLY A 106 6.55 4.92 0.17
N SER A 107 7.37 4.70 -0.79
CA SER A 107 8.05 3.43 -0.92
C SER A 107 9.54 3.61 -1.17
N SER A 108 10.01 4.85 -1.13
CA SER A 108 11.42 5.11 -0.95
C SER A 108 11.67 5.40 0.53
N PRO A 109 12.46 4.61 1.24
CA PRO A 109 12.88 4.91 2.61
C PRO A 109 13.72 6.18 2.67
N LEU A 110 14.12 6.69 1.54
CA LEU A 110 14.99 7.85 1.39
C LEU A 110 14.21 9.13 1.13
N GLY A 111 13.05 9.33 1.75
CA GLY A 111 12.38 10.63 1.83
C GLY A 111 12.57 11.60 0.66
N ALA A 112 11.78 12.57 0.54
CA ALA A 112 11.67 13.61 -0.47
C ALA A 112 12.96 14.39 -0.86
N THR A 113 14.15 13.90 -0.61
CA THR A 113 15.40 14.61 -0.88
C THR A 113 16.09 14.21 -2.18
N TYR A 114 15.60 13.16 -2.85
CA TYR A 114 16.02 12.96 -4.23
C TYR A 114 15.14 13.81 -5.13
N PRO A 115 15.71 14.65 -6.02
CA PRO A 115 14.94 15.34 -7.03
C PRO A 115 14.22 14.26 -7.84
N HIS A 116 12.95 14.04 -7.53
CA HIS A 116 12.10 13.21 -8.36
C HIS A 116 11.98 13.93 -9.68
N ASN A 117 12.66 13.41 -10.69
CA ASN A 117 12.38 13.81 -12.04
C ASN A 117 10.87 13.59 -12.22
N SER A 118 10.14 14.66 -12.45
CA SER A 118 8.70 14.64 -12.73
C SER A 118 8.33 13.74 -13.92
N ASN A 119 9.33 13.22 -14.60
CA ASN A 119 9.25 12.30 -15.73
C ASN A 119 9.64 10.86 -15.37
N ALA A 120 9.85 10.52 -14.10
CA ALA A 120 10.20 9.17 -13.71
C ALA A 120 8.99 8.23 -13.83
N VAL A 121 9.25 7.03 -14.33
CA VAL A 121 8.25 5.94 -14.38
C VAL A 121 7.96 5.45 -12.97
N ASP A 122 6.69 5.44 -12.55
CA ASP A 122 6.28 4.87 -11.26
C ASP A 122 6.37 3.34 -11.30
N ASN A 123 7.43 2.79 -10.75
CA ASN A 123 7.57 1.34 -10.59
C ASN A 123 6.68 0.85 -9.45
N ARG A 124 5.57 0.21 -9.79
CA ARG A 124 4.64 -0.36 -8.81
C ARG A 124 5.11 -1.71 -8.30
N GLN A 125 5.37 -2.65 -9.21
CA GLN A 125 5.93 -3.96 -8.90
C GLN A 125 6.89 -4.37 -10.02
N THR A 126 8.05 -4.89 -9.65
CA THR A 126 8.99 -5.51 -10.57
C THR A 126 9.73 -6.60 -9.81
N TYR A 127 9.46 -7.86 -10.15
CA TYR A 127 10.10 -8.99 -9.50
C TYR A 127 10.25 -10.19 -10.43
N LEU A 128 11.21 -11.05 -10.08
CA LEU A 128 11.34 -12.42 -10.58
C LEU A 128 10.93 -13.40 -9.49
N GLY A 129 10.26 -14.47 -9.88
CA GLY A 129 9.83 -15.53 -9.00
C GLY A 129 10.32 -16.91 -9.45
N LEU A 130 10.59 -17.77 -8.50
CA LEU A 130 10.84 -19.20 -8.71
C LEU A 130 9.91 -20.00 -7.82
N GLY A 131 9.04 -20.80 -8.42
CA GLY A 131 8.04 -21.60 -7.74
C GLY A 131 8.26 -23.09 -7.92
N GLN A 132 7.90 -23.87 -6.91
CA GLN A 132 7.87 -25.33 -6.93
C GLN A 132 6.48 -25.82 -6.53
N LYS A 133 5.88 -26.65 -7.37
CA LYS A 133 4.58 -27.27 -7.09
C LYS A 133 4.61 -28.05 -5.77
N GLY A 134 3.59 -27.87 -4.96
CA GLY A 134 3.47 -28.48 -3.63
C GLY A 134 4.23 -27.75 -2.52
N ILE A 135 5.05 -26.73 -2.85
CA ILE A 135 5.85 -26.00 -1.88
C ILE A 135 5.40 -24.53 -1.85
N GLY A 136 5.60 -23.80 -2.95
CA GLY A 136 5.33 -22.37 -3.01
C GLY A 136 6.23 -21.65 -3.98
N GLU A 137 6.35 -20.33 -3.81
CA GLU A 137 7.10 -19.45 -4.69
C GLU A 137 7.94 -18.45 -3.89
N ALA A 138 9.22 -18.35 -4.23
CA ALA A 138 10.12 -17.27 -3.80
C ALA A 138 10.16 -16.18 -4.88
N ARG A 139 10.10 -14.90 -4.47
CA ARG A 139 10.16 -13.74 -5.38
C ARG A 139 11.18 -12.74 -4.88
N ILE A 140 11.93 -12.15 -5.80
CA ILE A 140 12.93 -11.11 -5.51
C ILE A 140 12.62 -9.88 -6.35
N GLY A 141 12.58 -8.70 -5.71
CA GLY A 141 12.37 -7.42 -6.37
C GLY A 141 11.50 -6.47 -5.56
N ARG A 142 10.75 -5.60 -6.26
CA ARG A 142 9.77 -4.70 -5.66
C ARG A 142 8.38 -5.30 -5.74
N GLN A 143 7.71 -5.44 -4.61
CA GLN A 143 6.43 -6.16 -4.52
C GLN A 143 5.54 -5.58 -3.41
N TYR A 144 4.26 -5.94 -3.41
CA TYR A 144 3.36 -5.62 -2.32
C TYR A 144 3.80 -6.28 -1.01
N THR A 145 3.52 -5.59 0.09
CA THR A 145 3.75 -6.15 1.42
C THR A 145 2.63 -7.12 1.80
N PRO A 146 2.92 -8.14 2.63
CA PRO A 146 1.90 -9.07 3.11
C PRO A 146 0.73 -8.39 3.86
N VAL A 147 0.98 -7.28 4.55
CA VAL A 147 -0.07 -6.50 5.22
C VAL A 147 -0.98 -5.86 4.19
N HIS A 148 -0.43 -5.19 3.17
CA HIS A 148 -1.24 -4.58 2.11
C HIS A 148 -2.10 -5.62 1.36
N GLU A 149 -1.52 -6.76 0.97
CA GLU A 149 -2.25 -7.82 0.30
C GLU A 149 -3.41 -8.35 1.16
N SER A 150 -3.18 -8.54 2.46
CA SER A 150 -4.21 -9.01 3.39
C SER A 150 -5.33 -7.99 3.58
N MET A 151 -4.99 -6.71 3.69
CA MET A 151 -5.96 -5.61 3.79
C MET A 151 -6.85 -5.57 2.54
N CYS A 152 -6.27 -5.57 1.35
CA CYS A 152 -7.01 -5.44 0.10
C CYS A 152 -7.84 -6.68 -0.25
N ALA A 153 -7.45 -7.86 0.22
CA ALA A 153 -8.20 -9.09 -0.04
C ALA A 153 -9.59 -9.12 0.64
N THR A 154 -9.76 -8.42 1.74
CA THR A 154 -11.02 -8.38 2.50
C THR A 154 -11.68 -7.00 2.52
N ASN A 155 -11.07 -6.00 1.87
CA ASN A 155 -11.58 -4.63 1.81
C ASN A 155 -12.77 -4.52 0.83
N ALA A 156 -13.92 -4.05 1.31
CA ALA A 156 -15.14 -3.95 0.52
C ALA A 156 -15.02 -2.92 -0.62
N GLY A 157 -14.33 -1.80 -0.37
CA GLY A 157 -14.07 -0.75 -1.34
C GLY A 157 -12.90 -1.04 -2.28
N GLN A 158 -12.35 -2.26 -2.29
CA GLN A 158 -11.24 -2.69 -3.14
C GLN A 158 -9.97 -1.85 -2.95
N CYS A 159 -9.72 -1.37 -1.74
CA CYS A 159 -8.59 -0.48 -1.43
C CYS A 159 -8.58 0.78 -2.32
N ASN A 160 -9.72 1.41 -2.51
CA ASN A 160 -9.84 2.67 -3.23
C ASN A 160 -9.26 3.85 -2.43
N GLY A 161 -9.05 4.98 -3.09
CA GLY A 161 -8.44 6.18 -2.49
C GLY A 161 -9.42 7.18 -1.88
N ILE A 162 -10.72 6.87 -1.80
CA ILE A 162 -11.76 7.79 -1.31
C ILE A 162 -11.84 7.73 0.23
N ALA A 163 -12.13 8.86 0.86
CA ALA A 163 -12.26 8.96 2.31
C ALA A 163 -13.26 7.97 2.91
N GLY A 164 -13.14 7.73 4.22
CA GLY A 164 -14.09 6.96 5.00
C GLY A 164 -13.75 5.49 5.19
N ASP A 165 -12.86 4.92 4.38
CA ASP A 165 -12.25 3.63 4.67
C ASP A 165 -11.12 3.82 5.71
N LEU A 166 -11.31 3.28 6.90
CA LEU A 166 -10.35 3.46 7.98
C LEU A 166 -9.27 2.37 8.03
N ILE A 167 -9.44 1.31 7.28
CA ILE A 167 -8.46 0.22 7.18
C ILE A 167 -7.41 0.56 6.13
N TYR A 168 -7.85 0.84 4.91
CA TYR A 168 -6.97 1.24 3.83
C TYR A 168 -6.95 2.76 3.69
N GLN A 169 -5.90 3.36 4.22
CA GLN A 169 -5.59 4.75 3.92
C GLN A 169 -4.62 4.76 2.75
N GLY A 170 -5.18 4.79 1.55
CA GLY A 170 -4.39 4.85 0.33
C GLY A 170 -3.60 6.15 0.24
N ALA A 171 -2.58 6.08 -0.54
CA ALA A 171 -1.69 7.18 -0.87
C ALA A 171 -2.35 8.41 -1.49
N ASN A 172 -3.59 8.28 -1.92
CA ASN A 172 -4.38 9.35 -2.51
C ASN A 172 -5.16 10.19 -1.47
N SER A 173 -5.08 9.85 -0.19
CA SER A 173 -5.43 10.86 0.81
C SER A 173 -4.45 12.01 0.60
N SER A 174 -4.91 13.03 -0.10
CA SER A 174 -4.13 14.20 -0.49
C SER A 174 -3.20 14.60 0.65
N SER A 175 -1.90 14.60 0.40
CA SER A 175 -0.85 14.94 1.38
C SER A 175 -1.00 16.35 1.98
N THR A 176 -1.92 17.14 1.49
CA THR A 176 -2.33 18.45 2.03
C THR A 176 -3.40 18.34 3.11
N ARG A 177 -3.94 17.14 3.35
CA ARG A 177 -4.93 16.86 4.39
C ARG A 177 -4.44 15.88 5.41
N THR A 178 -3.22 16.03 5.74
CA THR A 178 -2.74 15.51 7.00
C THR A 178 -3.65 16.07 8.07
N VAL A 179 -4.30 15.16 8.75
CA VAL A 179 -4.79 15.35 10.09
C VAL A 179 -3.93 16.41 10.76
N ALA A 180 -4.53 17.41 11.39
CA ALA A 180 -3.79 18.48 12.04
C ALA A 180 -2.60 17.90 12.79
N ASN A 181 -1.39 18.31 12.41
CA ASN A 181 -0.12 17.71 12.76
C ASN A 181 0.31 16.45 12.00
N GLY A 182 -0.23 16.21 10.83
CA GLY A 182 0.50 15.48 9.80
C GLY A 182 0.65 13.99 9.95
N ILE A 183 -0.11 13.31 10.80
CA ILE A 183 0.13 11.90 11.05
C ILE A 183 -0.92 11.03 10.37
N GLY A 184 -0.89 11.01 9.05
CA GLY A 184 -1.50 9.94 8.28
C GLY A 184 -0.66 8.68 8.42
N VAL A 185 -0.81 7.93 9.51
CA VAL A 185 -0.14 6.65 9.68
C VAL A 185 -0.82 5.65 8.76
N ALA A 186 -0.17 5.30 7.66
CA ALA A 186 -0.62 4.28 6.73
C ALA A 186 0.37 3.11 6.72
N ALA A 187 -0.15 1.90 6.54
CA ALA A 187 0.69 0.73 6.37
C ALA A 187 1.50 0.82 5.08
N GLN A 188 2.71 0.30 5.11
CA GLN A 188 3.58 0.26 3.92
C GLN A 188 2.97 -0.63 2.84
N ILE A 189 2.70 -0.05 1.67
CA ILE A 189 2.04 -0.75 0.57
C ILE A 189 2.99 -1.70 -0.16
N ARG A 190 4.26 -1.27 -0.37
CA ARG A 190 5.25 -2.01 -1.16
C ARG A 190 6.61 -1.99 -0.47
N ALA A 191 7.36 -3.05 -0.71
CA ALA A 191 8.76 -3.16 -0.32
C ALA A 191 9.65 -3.24 -1.56
N SER A 192 10.69 -2.41 -1.60
CA SER A 192 11.78 -2.50 -2.58
C SER A 192 12.91 -3.36 -2.02
N ASN A 193 13.77 -3.89 -2.89
CA ASN A 193 14.91 -4.73 -2.49
C ASN A 193 14.47 -5.87 -1.55
N SER A 194 13.36 -6.51 -1.90
CA SER A 194 12.71 -7.49 -1.04
C SER A 194 12.77 -8.89 -1.63
N ILE A 195 12.84 -9.86 -0.73
CA ILE A 195 12.55 -11.26 -1.00
C ILE A 195 11.27 -11.63 -0.27
N THR A 196 10.37 -12.34 -0.94
CA THR A 196 9.21 -12.97 -0.32
C THR A 196 9.22 -14.46 -0.61
N PHE A 197 8.66 -15.23 0.31
CA PHE A 197 8.31 -16.61 0.09
C PHE A 197 6.84 -16.80 0.44
N ARG A 198 6.08 -17.40 -0.49
CA ARG A 198 4.66 -17.72 -0.31
C ARG A 198 4.45 -19.20 -0.53
N THR A 199 3.87 -19.88 0.45
CA THR A 199 3.47 -21.29 0.30
C THR A 199 2.34 -21.45 -0.71
N GLU A 200 2.18 -22.63 -1.26
CA GLU A 200 0.89 -23.00 -1.85
C GLU A 200 -0.18 -23.06 -0.75
N ASN A 201 -1.44 -23.14 -1.17
CA ASN A 201 -2.53 -23.36 -0.22
C ASN A 201 -2.47 -24.82 0.28
N ILE A 202 -2.22 -25.01 1.56
CA ILE A 202 -2.11 -26.31 2.21
C ILE A 202 -3.29 -26.44 3.16
N GLN A 203 -4.27 -27.27 2.80
CA GLN A 203 -5.49 -27.49 3.60
C GLN A 203 -6.22 -26.21 4.01
N GLY A 204 -6.23 -25.21 3.12
CA GLY A 204 -6.85 -23.92 3.37
C GLY A 204 -5.90 -22.85 3.94
N PHE A 205 -4.72 -23.22 4.41
CA PHE A 205 -3.72 -22.26 4.90
C PHE A 205 -2.75 -21.83 3.81
N GLN A 206 -2.44 -20.55 3.78
CA GLN A 206 -1.37 -19.97 3.00
C GLN A 206 -0.57 -19.01 3.87
N VAL A 207 0.76 -19.11 3.82
CA VAL A 207 1.68 -18.26 4.58
C VAL A 207 2.57 -17.50 3.61
N THR A 208 2.80 -16.23 3.88
CA THR A 208 3.79 -15.41 3.15
C THR A 208 4.75 -14.78 4.14
N GLY A 209 6.04 -14.92 3.90
CA GLY A 209 7.10 -14.19 4.60
C GLY A 209 7.72 -13.13 3.68
N LEU A 210 8.17 -12.01 4.24
CA LEU A 210 8.85 -10.92 3.54
C LEU A 210 10.07 -10.46 4.33
N TYR A 211 11.15 -10.26 3.62
CA TYR A 211 12.33 -9.54 4.11
C TYR A 211 12.80 -8.54 3.07
N SER A 212 13.12 -7.33 3.50
CA SER A 212 13.68 -6.27 2.67
C SER A 212 14.79 -5.55 3.43
N ALA A 213 15.87 -5.26 2.74
CA ALA A 213 16.97 -4.48 3.30
C ALA A 213 17.50 -3.51 2.23
N ASN A 214 17.77 -2.30 2.67
CA ASN A 214 18.48 -1.31 1.90
C ASN A 214 19.46 -0.60 2.85
N ASN A 215 20.72 -0.85 2.64
CA ASN A 215 21.79 -0.23 3.43
C ASN A 215 22.55 0.73 2.53
N THR A 216 22.46 2.01 2.83
CA THR A 216 23.26 3.03 2.16
C THR A 216 24.34 3.48 3.15
N ASN A 217 25.51 2.89 3.04
CA ASN A 217 26.70 3.35 3.77
C ASN A 217 27.35 4.50 3.00
N ILE A 218 27.09 5.70 3.42
CA ILE A 218 27.84 6.88 2.97
C ILE A 218 28.86 7.19 4.08
N SER A 219 29.77 6.24 4.33
CA SER A 219 30.76 6.36 5.40
C SER A 219 31.98 7.21 5.03
N GLU A 220 32.11 7.64 3.79
CA GLU A 220 33.33 8.31 3.28
C GLU A 220 33.13 9.77 2.88
N GLN A 221 32.02 10.41 3.18
CA GLN A 221 31.97 11.86 3.06
C GLN A 221 32.55 12.48 4.32
N GLN A 222 33.83 12.79 4.21
CA GLN A 222 34.56 13.69 5.12
C GLN A 222 33.70 14.92 5.40
N ALA A 223 33.49 15.23 6.67
CA ALA A 223 32.71 16.35 7.13
C ALA A 223 33.18 17.67 6.49
N ALA A 224 32.60 18.04 5.39
CA ALA A 224 32.60 19.43 4.99
C ALA A 224 31.71 20.17 5.99
N THR A 225 32.23 21.19 6.62
CA THR A 225 31.65 21.96 7.73
C THR A 225 30.32 22.63 7.43
N THR A 226 29.69 22.33 6.31
CA THR A 226 28.45 22.97 5.83
C THR A 226 27.47 22.01 5.15
N VAL A 227 27.72 20.70 5.09
CA VAL A 227 26.76 19.77 4.51
C VAL A 227 25.94 19.12 5.60
N THR A 228 24.73 19.55 5.74
CA THR A 228 23.71 18.99 6.63
C THR A 228 23.49 17.50 6.32
N GLY A 229 24.11 16.66 7.12
CA GLY A 229 23.60 15.38 7.51
C GLY A 229 23.43 14.28 6.49
N LEU A 230 24.51 13.74 5.95
CA LEU A 230 24.48 12.45 5.26
C LEU A 230 25.24 11.40 6.10
N GLY A 231 24.56 10.81 7.07
CA GLY A 231 25.02 9.60 7.73
C GLY A 231 24.49 8.35 7.02
N ALA A 232 25.05 7.19 7.36
CA ALA A 232 24.54 5.92 6.85
C ALA A 232 23.06 5.75 7.22
N ILE A 233 22.24 5.35 6.25
CA ILE A 233 20.83 5.04 6.45
C ILE A 233 20.65 3.55 6.21
N ASN A 234 20.24 2.83 7.24
CA ASN A 234 19.95 1.40 7.16
C ASN A 234 18.45 1.20 7.31
N TYR A 235 17.84 0.68 6.27
CA TYR A 235 16.41 0.35 6.22
C TYR A 235 16.25 -1.16 6.22
N ARG A 236 15.33 -1.66 7.02
CA ARG A 236 14.94 -3.07 7.03
C ARG A 236 13.43 -3.18 7.20
N MET A 237 12.83 -4.09 6.46
CA MET A 237 11.45 -4.51 6.65
C MET A 237 11.41 -6.02 6.75
N GLN A 238 10.69 -6.53 7.73
CA GLN A 238 10.42 -7.94 7.88
C GLN A 238 8.98 -8.13 8.31
N GLY A 239 8.35 -9.18 7.80
CA GLY A 239 6.95 -9.44 8.13
C GLY A 239 6.40 -10.62 7.38
N GLY A 240 5.09 -10.82 7.54
CA GLY A 240 4.40 -11.89 6.86
C GLY A 240 2.91 -11.83 7.08
N ASN A 241 2.22 -12.76 6.43
CA ASN A 241 0.82 -13.02 6.67
C ASN A 241 0.53 -14.51 6.73
N ILE A 242 -0.59 -14.83 7.36
CA ILE A 242 -1.25 -16.12 7.28
C ILE A 242 -2.70 -15.90 6.89
N SER A 243 -3.19 -16.67 5.94
CA SER A 243 -4.60 -16.69 5.56
C SER A 243 -5.15 -18.10 5.66
N TYR A 244 -6.43 -18.21 6.02
CA TYR A 244 -7.16 -19.46 6.07
C TYR A 244 -8.46 -19.34 5.28
N THR A 245 -8.61 -20.21 4.29
CA THR A 245 -9.78 -20.30 3.40
C THR A 245 -10.28 -21.75 3.26
N GLY A 246 -9.94 -22.62 4.23
CA GLY A 246 -10.31 -24.04 4.20
C GLY A 246 -11.79 -24.32 4.45
N ILE A 247 -12.51 -23.41 5.08
CA ILE A 247 -13.96 -23.47 5.22
C ILE A 247 -14.61 -22.67 4.08
N LYS A 248 -15.58 -23.28 3.42
CA LYS A 248 -16.30 -22.64 2.32
C LYS A 248 -16.85 -21.28 2.76
N ASN A 249 -16.66 -20.26 1.94
CA ASN A 249 -17.13 -18.90 2.14
C ASN A 249 -16.46 -18.13 3.30
N LEU A 250 -15.55 -18.73 4.06
CA LEU A 250 -14.81 -18.11 5.15
C LEU A 250 -13.41 -17.71 4.68
N ASP A 251 -13.01 -16.47 4.98
CA ASP A 251 -11.65 -15.97 4.77
C ASP A 251 -11.17 -15.28 6.06
N VAL A 252 -10.14 -15.82 6.69
CA VAL A 252 -9.52 -15.29 7.91
C VAL A 252 -8.08 -14.93 7.59
N ARG A 253 -7.66 -13.72 7.98
CA ARG A 253 -6.31 -13.23 7.70
C ARG A 253 -5.71 -12.55 8.91
N PHE A 254 -4.43 -12.80 9.09
CA PHE A 254 -3.58 -12.05 10.00
C PHE A 254 -2.28 -11.68 9.27
N ALA A 255 -1.84 -10.44 9.43
CA ALA A 255 -0.59 -9.97 8.88
C ALA A 255 0.13 -9.04 9.86
N SER A 256 1.45 -9.12 9.88
CA SER A 256 2.28 -8.22 10.67
C SER A 256 3.59 -7.93 9.93
N GLN A 257 4.04 -6.69 10.01
CA GLN A 257 5.33 -6.28 9.49
C GLN A 257 5.98 -5.24 10.40
N LEU A 258 7.29 -5.26 10.47
CA LEU A 258 8.13 -4.32 11.19
C LEU A 258 9.09 -3.67 10.20
N THR A 259 9.00 -2.36 10.11
CA THR A 259 9.95 -1.53 9.36
C THR A 259 10.85 -0.81 10.34
N THR A 260 12.16 -0.96 10.21
CA THR A 260 13.14 -0.23 11.02
C THR A 260 14.03 0.61 10.14
N MET A 261 14.35 1.78 10.61
CA MET A 261 15.31 2.67 9.98
C MET A 261 16.28 3.19 11.04
N ASN A 262 17.56 3.01 10.81
CA ASN A 262 18.62 3.59 11.59
C ASN A 262 19.34 4.62 10.72
N ARG A 263 19.54 5.81 11.25
CA ARG A 263 20.28 6.88 10.60
C ARG A 263 21.40 7.31 11.53
N ASP A 264 22.63 7.19 11.05
CA ASP A 264 23.80 7.76 11.73
C ASP A 264 23.87 9.24 11.36
N ASN A 265 23.62 10.09 12.31
CA ASN A 265 23.73 11.53 12.12
C ASN A 265 24.85 12.08 13.01
N ALA A 266 26.02 12.15 12.46
CA ALA A 266 27.20 12.50 13.24
C ALA A 266 27.30 14.00 13.55
N ASN A 267 26.56 14.90 12.93
CA ASN A 267 26.82 16.34 13.14
C ASN A 267 25.75 17.28 12.57
N THR A 268 24.49 17.23 13.02
CA THR A 268 23.57 18.30 12.65
C THR A 268 22.61 18.72 13.76
N THR A 269 22.48 20.03 13.92
CA THR A 269 21.42 20.71 14.65
C THR A 269 20.03 20.54 13.98
N THR A 270 19.89 19.60 13.04
CA THR A 270 18.65 19.36 12.31
C THR A 270 17.83 18.29 13.05
N ALA A 271 16.58 18.57 13.26
CA ALA A 271 15.64 17.68 13.90
C ALA A 271 15.68 16.25 13.32
N ALA A 272 15.71 15.25 14.19
CA ALA A 272 15.61 13.87 13.78
C ALA A 272 14.25 13.64 13.13
N ASN A 273 14.25 13.14 11.90
CA ASN A 273 13.02 12.80 11.20
C ASN A 273 12.63 11.37 11.52
N ALA A 274 11.44 11.17 12.03
CA ALA A 274 10.85 9.85 12.19
C ALA A 274 10.01 9.51 10.95
N LEU A 275 10.11 8.27 10.48
CA LEU A 275 9.22 7.77 9.46
C LEU A 275 7.88 7.42 10.11
N ILE A 276 6.84 8.16 9.80
CA ILE A 276 5.48 7.85 10.24
C ILE A 276 4.61 7.66 9.00
N GLY A 277 4.18 6.43 8.79
CA GLY A 277 3.54 6.06 7.54
C GLY A 277 4.54 6.22 6.39
N ASN A 278 4.16 6.96 5.39
CA ASN A 278 5.02 7.28 4.25
C ASN A 278 5.65 8.68 4.33
N GLN A 279 5.58 9.34 5.48
CA GLN A 279 6.04 10.71 5.66
C GLN A 279 7.10 10.81 6.74
N TRP A 280 8.08 11.66 6.48
CA TRP A 280 9.09 12.07 7.45
C TRP A 280 8.50 13.15 8.34
N ILE A 281 8.52 12.93 9.64
CA ILE A 281 8.16 13.95 10.61
C ILE A 281 9.43 14.47 11.25
N SER A 282 9.59 15.78 11.20
CA SER A 282 10.67 16.45 11.89
C SER A 282 10.39 16.46 13.39
N ALA A 283 11.22 15.76 14.17
CA ALA A 283 11.18 15.84 15.62
C ALA A 283 12.11 16.95 16.10
N THR A 284 11.62 17.90 16.85
CA THR A 284 12.43 18.85 17.62
C THR A 284 12.46 18.41 19.08
N PRO A 285 13.61 18.35 19.75
CA PRO A 285 14.87 19.04 19.50
C PRO A 285 15.88 18.23 18.68
N ALA A 286 16.88 18.92 18.17
CA ALA A 286 18.01 18.34 17.46
C ALA A 286 18.72 17.27 18.28
N VAL A 287 18.87 16.07 17.73
CA VAL A 287 19.54 14.96 18.37
C VAL A 287 20.86 14.70 17.66
N THR A 288 21.95 14.76 18.41
CA THR A 288 23.31 14.57 17.91
C THR A 288 23.73 13.11 17.86
N THR A 289 22.79 12.16 17.98
CA THR A 289 23.07 10.74 18.09
C THR A 289 22.22 9.93 17.11
N ILE A 290 22.63 8.69 16.87
CA ILE A 290 21.94 7.70 16.02
C ILE A 290 20.42 7.76 16.22
N ALA A 291 19.70 8.16 15.17
CA ALA A 291 18.24 8.17 15.19
C ALA A 291 17.73 6.82 14.69
N ARG A 292 17.02 6.11 15.55
CA ARG A 292 16.30 4.90 15.19
C ARG A 292 14.82 5.18 15.16
N SER A 293 14.14 4.77 14.09
CA SER A 293 12.69 4.71 14.06
C SER A 293 12.22 3.31 13.68
N ALA A 294 11.09 2.93 14.22
CA ALA A 294 10.45 1.66 13.90
C ALA A 294 8.96 1.88 13.67
N GLN A 295 8.41 1.23 12.65
CA GLN A 295 6.98 1.18 12.41
C GLN A 295 6.54 -0.27 12.39
N ARG A 296 5.56 -0.60 13.20
CA ARG A 296 4.90 -1.90 13.21
C ARG A 296 3.49 -1.75 12.67
N ASP A 297 3.19 -2.50 11.63
CA ASP A 297 1.87 -2.59 11.01
C ASP A 297 1.30 -3.97 11.30
N GLN A 298 0.09 -4.03 11.84
CA GLN A 298 -0.64 -5.27 12.10
C GLN A 298 -2.03 -5.17 11.51
N PHE A 299 -2.49 -6.26 10.93
CA PHE A 299 -3.82 -6.36 10.35
C PHE A 299 -4.44 -7.72 10.70
N ALA A 300 -5.72 -7.70 11.04
CA ALA A 300 -6.52 -8.89 11.24
C ALA A 300 -7.88 -8.71 10.57
N SER A 301 -8.39 -9.77 9.96
CA SER A 301 -9.73 -9.77 9.40
C SER A 301 -10.37 -11.16 9.42
N ILE A 302 -11.68 -11.15 9.48
CA ILE A 302 -12.54 -12.29 9.19
C ILE A 302 -13.65 -11.82 8.26
N SER A 303 -13.89 -12.58 7.19
CA SER A 303 -15.02 -12.32 6.31
C SER A 303 -15.77 -13.61 5.97
N TYR A 304 -17.07 -13.49 5.82
CA TYR A 304 -17.93 -14.58 5.44
C TYR A 304 -18.90 -14.17 4.33
N ASP A 305 -18.99 -14.99 3.30
CA ASP A 305 -19.89 -14.80 2.17
C ASP A 305 -21.17 -15.64 2.39
N PHE A 306 -22.27 -14.95 2.66
CA PHE A 306 -23.59 -15.55 2.86
C PHE A 306 -24.31 -15.84 1.53
N GLY A 307 -23.67 -15.58 0.39
CA GLY A 307 -24.26 -15.68 -0.94
C GLY A 307 -24.99 -14.40 -1.38
N ALA A 308 -25.87 -13.86 -0.56
CA ALA A 308 -26.53 -12.58 -0.82
C ALA A 308 -25.63 -11.38 -0.51
N ALA A 309 -24.72 -11.51 0.45
CA ALA A 309 -23.77 -10.49 0.83
C ALA A 309 -22.54 -11.11 1.51
N LYS A 310 -21.39 -10.51 1.30
CA LYS A 310 -20.15 -10.78 2.04
C LYS A 310 -19.98 -9.73 3.13
N VAL A 311 -19.81 -10.18 4.36
CA VAL A 311 -19.53 -9.31 5.52
C VAL A 311 -18.08 -9.50 5.94
N ALA A 312 -17.38 -8.42 6.26
CA ALA A 312 -16.03 -8.43 6.77
C ALA A 312 -15.92 -7.62 8.07
N LEU A 313 -15.21 -8.15 9.04
CA LEU A 313 -14.73 -7.45 10.23
C LEU A 313 -13.22 -7.30 10.10
N GLN A 314 -12.72 -6.10 10.31
CA GLN A 314 -11.32 -5.76 10.05
C GLN A 314 -10.78 -4.90 11.18
N GLN A 315 -9.52 -5.14 11.53
CA GLN A 315 -8.75 -4.30 12.45
C GLN A 315 -7.37 -4.01 11.87
N VAL A 316 -6.93 -2.77 12.01
CA VAL A 316 -5.55 -2.36 11.75
C VAL A 316 -4.97 -1.69 12.99
N VAL A 317 -3.73 -2.04 13.33
CA VAL A 317 -2.94 -1.40 14.38
C VAL A 317 -1.62 -0.96 13.78
N LEU A 318 -1.34 0.32 13.87
CA LEU A 318 -0.10 0.93 13.40
C LEU A 318 0.60 1.58 14.60
N GLU A 319 1.84 1.20 14.83
CA GLU A 319 2.66 1.75 15.92
C GLU A 319 3.96 2.31 15.32
N VAL A 320 4.31 3.52 15.71
CA VAL A 320 5.57 4.15 15.32
C VAL A 320 6.34 4.55 16.57
N GLU A 321 7.55 4.08 16.64
CA GLU A 321 8.51 4.44 17.70
C GLU A 321 9.66 5.22 17.07
N ALA A 322 10.00 6.36 17.66
CA ALA A 322 11.19 7.12 17.32
C ALA A 322 12.06 7.29 18.56
N VAL A 323 13.37 7.18 18.41
CA VAL A 323 14.32 7.41 19.50
C VAL A 323 14.17 8.84 19.98
N ASN A 324 13.93 8.99 21.27
CA ASN A 324 13.81 10.25 22.01
C ASN A 324 12.55 11.07 21.78
N ALA A 325 11.51 10.60 21.07
CA ALA A 325 10.37 11.46 20.89
C ALA A 325 9.02 10.74 20.89
N LEU A 326 8.59 10.05 19.90
CA LEU A 326 7.16 9.84 19.71
C LEU A 326 6.84 8.36 19.59
N THR A 327 6.16 7.82 20.57
CA THR A 327 5.37 6.61 20.32
C THR A 327 3.97 7.03 19.88
N VAL A 328 3.63 6.70 18.66
CA VAL A 328 2.31 6.93 18.10
C VAL A 328 1.65 5.59 17.84
N LYS A 329 0.42 5.45 18.31
CA LYS A 329 -0.39 4.27 18.04
C LYS A 329 -1.71 4.68 17.43
N ARG A 330 -2.01 4.12 16.26
CA ARG A 330 -3.31 4.20 15.61
C ARG A 330 -3.96 2.82 15.63
N THR A 331 -5.18 2.74 16.11
CA THR A 331 -6.01 1.53 16.04
C THR A 331 -7.31 1.86 15.33
N ALA A 332 -7.68 1.09 14.31
CA ALA A 332 -8.98 1.24 13.66
C ALA A 332 -9.65 -0.12 13.51
N ASN A 333 -10.97 -0.12 13.74
CA ASN A 333 -11.85 -1.27 13.53
C ASN A 333 -12.91 -0.88 12.49
N GLN A 334 -13.25 -1.79 11.60
CA GLN A 334 -14.20 -1.55 10.54
C GLN A 334 -15.06 -2.78 10.29
N VAL A 335 -16.34 -2.56 10.10
CA VAL A 335 -17.27 -3.52 9.50
C VAL A 335 -17.54 -3.09 8.06
N ALA A 336 -17.58 -4.05 7.17
CA ALA A 336 -17.84 -3.80 5.76
C ALA A 336 -18.74 -4.88 5.17
N VAL A 337 -19.57 -4.48 4.22
CA VAL A 337 -20.51 -5.34 3.49
C VAL A 337 -20.33 -5.10 2.01
N THR A 338 -20.29 -6.17 1.23
CA THR A 338 -20.33 -6.13 -0.23
C THR A 338 -21.45 -7.05 -0.70
N ALA A 339 -22.32 -6.58 -1.62
CA ALA A 339 -23.43 -7.36 -2.14
C ALA A 339 -23.55 -7.22 -3.66
N PRO A 340 -23.81 -8.33 -4.38
CA PRO A 340 -24.27 -8.30 -5.76
C PRO A 340 -25.76 -7.92 -5.78
N VAL A 341 -26.06 -6.63 -6.02
CA VAL A 341 -27.45 -6.13 -6.02
C VAL A 341 -28.22 -6.67 -7.23
N THR A 342 -27.54 -6.76 -8.37
CA THR A 342 -28.03 -7.41 -9.59
C THR A 342 -26.88 -8.15 -10.28
N LYS A 343 -27.16 -8.77 -11.43
CA LYS A 343 -26.11 -9.42 -12.24
C LYS A 343 -25.03 -8.45 -12.75
N VAL A 344 -25.34 -7.15 -12.79
CA VAL A 344 -24.43 -6.11 -13.32
C VAL A 344 -24.09 -5.03 -12.29
N ILE A 345 -24.78 -4.99 -11.14
CA ILE A 345 -24.55 -4.01 -10.09
C ILE A 345 -24.02 -4.72 -8.85
N SER A 346 -22.85 -4.30 -8.39
CA SER A 346 -22.30 -4.64 -7.08
C SER A 346 -22.19 -3.37 -6.24
N ALA A 347 -22.57 -3.45 -4.97
CA ALA A 347 -22.49 -2.32 -4.05
C ALA A 347 -21.76 -2.73 -2.77
N TRP A 348 -21.17 -1.76 -2.08
CA TRP A 348 -20.54 -1.95 -0.78
C TRP A 348 -20.82 -0.79 0.15
N ALA A 349 -20.70 -1.07 1.44
CA ALA A 349 -20.69 -0.08 2.48
C ALA A 349 -19.72 -0.51 3.59
N SER A 350 -19.09 0.46 4.24
CA SER A 350 -18.26 0.24 5.41
C SER A 350 -18.45 1.34 6.43
N TYR A 351 -18.27 0.97 7.71
CA TYR A 351 -18.24 1.90 8.82
C TYR A 351 -17.14 1.48 9.79
N GLY A 352 -16.37 2.44 10.25
CA GLY A 352 -15.28 2.19 11.16
C GLY A 352 -15.13 3.27 12.22
N GLN A 353 -14.43 2.89 13.28
CA GLN A 353 -14.03 3.75 14.38
C GLN A 353 -12.58 3.46 14.76
N GLY A 354 -11.89 4.45 15.27
CA GLY A 354 -10.52 4.29 15.71
C GLY A 354 -10.07 5.29 16.74
N LYS A 355 -8.89 5.01 17.27
CA LYS A 355 -8.20 5.85 18.26
C LYS A 355 -6.78 6.10 17.81
N TYR A 356 -6.39 7.32 17.99
CA TYR A 356 -5.02 7.77 17.85
C TYR A 356 -4.48 8.17 19.20
N LYS A 357 -3.29 7.68 19.54
CA LYS A 357 -2.60 8.00 20.79
C LYS A 357 -1.17 8.43 20.49
N SER A 358 -0.75 9.52 21.10
CA SER A 358 0.63 9.98 21.04
C SER A 358 1.18 10.14 22.45
N ALA A 359 2.29 9.47 22.75
CA ALA A 359 2.91 9.52 24.06
C ALA A 359 3.57 10.88 24.35
N THR A 360 4.01 11.60 23.33
CA THR A 360 4.79 12.83 23.49
C THR A 360 3.93 14.07 23.58
N SER A 361 2.91 14.17 22.74
CA SER A 361 2.03 15.35 22.72
C SER A 361 0.86 15.23 23.69
N HIS A 362 0.69 14.08 24.37
CA HIS A 362 -0.47 13.73 25.19
C HIS A 362 -1.81 13.90 24.45
N THR A 363 -1.75 13.95 23.13
CA THR A 363 -2.92 14.13 22.27
C THR A 363 -3.49 12.78 21.91
N ASN A 364 -4.64 12.51 22.48
CA ASN A 364 -5.46 11.36 22.11
C ASN A 364 -6.71 11.88 21.43
N TYR A 365 -7.08 11.29 20.31
CA TYR A 365 -8.34 11.63 19.67
C TYR A 365 -9.00 10.39 19.07
N ASP A 366 -10.30 10.45 19.02
CA ASP A 366 -11.12 9.45 18.35
C ASP A 366 -11.39 9.91 16.93
N PHE A 367 -11.51 8.95 16.04
CA PHE A 367 -11.88 9.17 14.65
C PHE A 367 -12.88 8.12 14.20
N SER A 368 -13.70 8.48 13.24
CA SER A 368 -14.67 7.58 12.63
C SER A 368 -14.78 7.85 11.14
N GLY A 369 -15.29 6.89 10.39
CA GLY A 369 -15.49 7.04 8.97
C GLY A 369 -16.47 6.03 8.41
N TYR A 370 -17.06 6.38 7.29
CA TYR A 370 -17.92 5.51 6.52
C TYR A 370 -17.70 5.74 5.03
N GLN A 371 -17.88 4.67 4.26
CA GLN A 371 -17.79 4.72 2.82
C GLN A 371 -18.89 3.82 2.22
N ALA A 372 -19.51 4.29 1.14
CA ALA A 372 -20.40 3.49 0.35
C ALA A 372 -20.10 3.72 -1.15
N GLY A 373 -20.29 2.69 -1.93
CA GLY A 373 -20.09 2.78 -3.37
C GLY A 373 -20.79 1.67 -4.12
N ALA A 374 -20.85 1.85 -5.43
CA ALA A 374 -21.38 0.85 -6.33
C ALA A 374 -20.61 0.86 -7.66
N THR A 375 -20.59 -0.30 -8.29
CA THR A 375 -20.11 -0.49 -9.66
C THR A 375 -21.23 -1.00 -10.53
N TYR A 376 -21.30 -0.49 -11.76
CA TYR A 376 -22.19 -0.98 -12.82
C TYR A 376 -21.35 -1.55 -13.96
N ALA A 377 -21.41 -2.86 -14.16
CA ALA A 377 -20.65 -3.56 -15.19
C ALA A 377 -21.28 -3.34 -16.57
N LEU A 378 -20.59 -2.62 -17.45
CA LEU A 378 -20.95 -2.49 -18.87
C LEU A 378 -20.51 -3.73 -19.66
N SER A 379 -19.40 -4.33 -19.23
CA SER A 379 -18.85 -5.58 -19.76
C SER A 379 -18.02 -6.28 -18.70
N LYS A 380 -17.41 -7.44 -19.02
CA LYS A 380 -16.45 -8.12 -18.13
C LYS A 380 -15.23 -7.26 -17.79
N ARG A 381 -14.90 -6.25 -18.61
CA ARG A 381 -13.68 -5.43 -18.49
C ARG A 381 -13.97 -3.95 -18.17
N THR A 382 -15.19 -3.48 -18.41
CA THR A 382 -15.55 -2.07 -18.28
C THR A 382 -16.67 -1.90 -17.25
N SER A 383 -16.49 -1.00 -16.30
CA SER A 383 -17.48 -0.64 -15.32
C SER A 383 -17.53 0.87 -15.08
N LEU A 384 -18.71 1.37 -14.79
CA LEU A 384 -18.90 2.68 -14.17
C LEU A 384 -18.90 2.50 -12.65
N TYR A 385 -18.55 3.55 -11.91
CA TYR A 385 -18.61 3.55 -10.47
C TYR A 385 -19.07 4.89 -9.91
N ALA A 386 -19.64 4.80 -8.70
CA ALA A 386 -19.88 5.95 -7.84
C ALA A 386 -19.48 5.58 -6.42
N ILE A 387 -18.77 6.49 -5.73
CA ILE A 387 -18.26 6.29 -4.38
C ILE A 387 -18.53 7.56 -3.58
N TYR A 388 -18.97 7.39 -2.35
CA TYR A 388 -19.11 8.46 -1.36
C TYR A 388 -18.51 7.99 -0.06
N GLY A 389 -17.77 8.86 0.60
CA GLY A 389 -17.19 8.55 1.90
C GLY A 389 -16.89 9.79 2.72
N SER A 390 -16.88 9.62 4.03
CA SER A 390 -16.56 10.68 4.97
C SER A 390 -15.78 10.12 6.15
N ALA A 391 -14.78 10.86 6.59
CA ALA A 391 -14.05 10.61 7.81
C ALA A 391 -14.06 11.85 8.69
N THR A 392 -14.18 11.66 9.99
CA THR A 392 -14.13 12.71 10.99
C THR A 392 -13.13 12.36 12.06
N GLN A 393 -12.53 13.38 12.64
CA GLN A 393 -11.62 13.26 13.76
C GLN A 393 -11.94 14.34 14.79
N ASP A 394 -11.90 13.96 16.06
CA ASP A 394 -12.09 14.92 17.14
C ASP A 394 -10.96 15.95 17.17
N ALA A 395 -11.26 17.12 17.70
CA ALA A 395 -10.28 18.17 17.87
C ALA A 395 -9.17 17.72 18.84
N VAL A 396 -7.93 17.99 18.47
CA VAL A 396 -6.75 17.65 19.26
C VAL A 396 -6.64 18.54 20.51
N THR A 397 -7.09 19.78 20.41
CA THR A 397 -7.05 20.77 21.48
C THR A 397 -8.46 21.26 21.79
N ALA A 398 -8.77 21.43 23.07
CA ALA A 398 -10.06 22.00 23.50
C ALA A 398 -10.29 23.37 22.86
N GLY A 399 -11.46 23.57 22.26
CA GLY A 399 -11.83 24.80 21.54
C GLY A 399 -11.51 24.81 20.06
N ASN A 400 -10.82 23.81 19.53
CA ASN A 400 -10.57 23.68 18.11
C ASN A 400 -11.73 22.97 17.37
N THR A 401 -11.80 23.20 16.08
CA THR A 401 -12.82 22.59 15.21
C THR A 401 -12.44 21.13 14.91
N LYS A 402 -13.44 20.25 14.91
CA LYS A 402 -13.28 18.88 14.42
C LYS A 402 -12.80 18.87 12.98
N TYR A 403 -11.90 17.96 12.68
CA TYR A 403 -11.50 17.69 11.30
C TYR A 403 -12.56 16.84 10.60
N SER A 404 -12.88 17.17 9.36
CA SER A 404 -13.73 16.34 8.51
C SER A 404 -13.20 16.31 7.10
N ASP A 405 -13.29 15.14 6.45
CA ASP A 405 -12.99 14.93 5.04
C ASP A 405 -14.12 14.12 4.42
N THR A 406 -14.86 14.77 3.52
CA THR A 406 -15.95 14.15 2.78
C THR A 406 -15.58 14.15 1.30
N GLN A 407 -15.66 13.00 0.68
CA GLN A 407 -15.28 12.82 -0.71
C GLN A 407 -16.36 12.07 -1.48
N TYR A 408 -16.54 12.43 -2.73
CA TYR A 408 -17.29 11.61 -3.67
C TYR A 408 -16.57 11.52 -5.00
N ALA A 409 -16.72 10.40 -5.66
CA ALA A 409 -16.15 10.17 -6.97
C ALA A 409 -17.14 9.43 -7.87
N ILE A 410 -17.15 9.81 -9.14
CA ILE A 410 -17.83 9.08 -10.22
C ILE A 410 -16.83 8.86 -11.34
N GLY A 411 -16.87 7.71 -11.99
CA GLY A 411 -15.91 7.45 -13.06
C GLY A 411 -16.15 6.16 -13.80
N ALA A 412 -15.21 5.87 -14.68
CA ALA A 412 -15.17 4.66 -15.47
C ALA A 412 -13.82 3.96 -15.30
N ARG A 413 -13.88 2.64 -15.18
CA ARG A 413 -12.73 1.77 -15.10
C ARG A 413 -12.76 0.75 -16.23
N HIS A 414 -11.66 0.64 -16.94
CA HIS A 414 -11.45 -0.39 -17.96
C HIS A 414 -10.21 -1.22 -17.62
N SER A 415 -10.33 -2.55 -17.68
CA SER A 415 -9.20 -3.48 -17.55
C SER A 415 -8.97 -4.22 -18.86
N PHE A 416 -7.72 -4.41 -19.23
CA PHE A 416 -7.33 -5.10 -20.47
C PHE A 416 -6.23 -6.13 -20.23
#